data_8d0e46bb034701d9467eca0f7d33e586
#
_entry.id   8d0e46bb034701d9467eca0f7d33e586
#
_cell.length_a   1.000
_cell.length_b   1.000
_cell.length_c   1.000
_cell.angle_alpha   90.00
_cell.angle_beta   90.00
_cell.angle_gamma   90.00
#
_symmetry.space_group_name_H-M   'P 1'
#
loop_
_entity.id
_entity.type
_entity.pdbx_description
1 polymer ?
#
loop_
_entity_poly.entity_id
_entity_poly.type
_entity_poly.pdbx_seq_one_letter_code
_entity_poly.pdbx_strand_id
1 'polypeptide(L)'
;MESKTITQKPEYGNWVSLELIRKVFFIFLLFTVVDAALWAWLPGWLPLKITVTLLVLFTLTATIYFCFARYLFSPEGKDVQNQITDLLLSRISWNGDGKALDIGCGSGALTIKIAKKYGNAHITGVDYWDGSWGYSKKRCEENSRIEGVSSRTDFIKADASKLPFADHSFDAVVSNLTFHEVKSSRDKYDLIDEALRVLKNGGCFVFQDLFLFRACYPHLNEHIELLRKSGIGNITFLDTSKSSFIPRALKLPFMAGTIGILYGTK
;
A
#
# COMPACT_ATOMS: atom_id res chain seq x y z
N MET A 1 -32.13 30.28 7.61
CA MET A 1 -30.91 29.96 6.78
C MET A 1 -30.25 28.73 7.39
N GLU A 2 -30.61 27.55 6.92
CA GLU A 2 -29.92 26.30 7.32
C GLU A 2 -28.53 26.32 6.72
N SER A 3 -27.50 26.38 7.56
CA SER A 3 -26.14 26.18 7.14
C SER A 3 -26.03 24.74 6.68
N LYS A 4 -25.88 24.48 5.37
CA LYS A 4 -25.43 23.21 4.83
C LYS A 4 -24.10 22.92 5.46
N THR A 5 -24.08 22.07 6.49
CA THR A 5 -22.84 21.48 7.03
C THR A 5 -22.28 20.63 5.90
N ILE A 6 -21.27 21.14 5.21
CA ILE A 6 -20.51 20.35 4.24
C ILE A 6 -19.79 19.30 5.09
N THR A 7 -20.33 18.10 5.14
CA THR A 7 -19.66 16.95 5.75
C THR A 7 -18.40 16.65 4.91
N GLN A 8 -17.26 17.08 5.41
CA GLN A 8 -15.96 16.72 4.82
C GLN A 8 -15.86 15.20 4.77
N LYS A 9 -15.45 14.66 3.62
CA LYS A 9 -15.17 13.23 3.47
C LYS A 9 -13.68 13.00 3.69
N PRO A 10 -13.28 11.86 4.33
CA PRO A 10 -11.89 11.50 4.47
C PRO A 10 -11.27 11.20 3.08
N GLU A 11 -10.00 11.53 2.92
CA GLU A 11 -9.29 11.31 1.65
C GLU A 11 -8.12 10.36 1.87
N TYR A 12 -8.27 9.11 1.42
CA TYR A 12 -7.28 8.06 1.61
C TYR A 12 -6.37 7.81 0.39
N GLY A 13 -6.64 8.50 -0.72
CA GLY A 13 -5.90 8.31 -1.96
C GLY A 13 -6.31 7.03 -2.73
N ASN A 14 -5.54 6.74 -3.77
CA ASN A 14 -5.74 5.54 -4.59
C ASN A 14 -4.36 5.00 -5.01
N TRP A 15 -4.17 3.69 -4.99
CA TRP A 15 -2.90 3.04 -5.33
C TRP A 15 -2.44 3.28 -6.77
N VAL A 16 -3.34 3.65 -7.67
CA VAL A 16 -2.98 4.19 -8.97
C VAL A 16 -3.13 5.71 -8.92
N SER A 17 -2.01 6.43 -8.77
CA SER A 17 -2.01 7.88 -8.67
C SER A 17 -2.43 8.56 -9.98
N LEU A 18 -3.11 9.72 -9.86
CA LEU A 18 -3.42 10.54 -11.05
C LEU A 18 -2.15 11.05 -11.73
N GLU A 19 -1.07 11.23 -10.98
CA GLU A 19 0.21 11.65 -11.54
C GLU A 19 0.78 10.59 -12.48
N LEU A 20 0.72 9.31 -12.11
CA LEU A 20 1.11 8.20 -12.98
C LEU A 20 0.30 8.23 -14.28
N ILE A 21 -1.02 8.34 -14.19
CA ILE A 21 -1.90 8.39 -15.36
C ILE A 21 -1.55 9.57 -16.25
N ARG A 22 -1.35 10.77 -15.67
CA ARG A 22 -0.94 11.96 -16.43
C ARG A 22 0.39 11.77 -17.11
N LYS A 23 1.40 11.21 -16.45
CA LYS A 23 2.71 10.91 -17.04
C LYS A 23 2.59 9.99 -18.25
N VAL A 24 1.87 8.88 -18.12
CA VAL A 24 1.67 7.92 -19.22
C VAL A 24 0.89 8.56 -20.38
N PHE A 25 -0.14 9.35 -20.06
CA PHE A 25 -0.92 10.08 -21.05
C PHE A 25 -0.09 11.14 -21.82
N PHE A 26 0.78 11.88 -21.14
CA PHE A 26 1.68 12.83 -21.80
C PHE A 26 2.70 12.12 -22.71
N ILE A 27 3.22 10.95 -22.31
CA ILE A 27 4.08 10.13 -23.16
C ILE A 27 3.30 9.66 -24.40
N PHE A 28 2.05 9.25 -24.25
CA PHE A 28 1.17 8.90 -25.37
C PHE A 28 0.99 10.08 -26.34
N LEU A 29 0.71 11.30 -25.83
CA LEU A 29 0.57 12.49 -26.67
C LEU A 29 1.88 12.81 -27.42
N LEU A 30 3.03 12.70 -26.75
CA LEU A 30 4.34 12.93 -27.35
C LEU A 30 4.58 11.96 -28.52
N PHE A 31 4.39 10.66 -28.30
CA PHE A 31 4.55 9.68 -29.38
C PHE A 31 3.54 9.87 -30.51
N THR A 32 2.32 10.29 -30.22
CA THR A 32 1.30 10.59 -31.25
C THR A 32 1.74 11.74 -32.15
N VAL A 33 2.29 12.83 -31.60
CA VAL A 33 2.80 13.96 -32.36
C VAL A 33 4.00 13.54 -33.21
N VAL A 34 4.93 12.77 -32.66
CA VAL A 34 6.10 12.25 -33.39
C VAL A 34 5.66 11.33 -34.55
N ASP A 35 4.72 10.41 -34.28
CA ASP A 35 4.17 9.50 -35.29
C ASP A 35 3.55 10.27 -36.45
N ALA A 36 2.69 11.23 -36.17
CA ALA A 36 2.06 12.09 -37.18
C ALA A 36 3.11 12.83 -38.01
N ALA A 37 4.15 13.38 -37.38
CA ALA A 37 5.24 14.08 -38.10
C ALA A 37 6.04 13.14 -39.01
N LEU A 38 6.35 11.92 -38.53
CA LEU A 38 7.05 10.90 -39.32
C LEU A 38 6.24 10.48 -40.56
N TRP A 39 4.94 10.30 -40.40
CA TRP A 39 4.07 9.94 -41.52
C TRP A 39 3.90 11.11 -42.53
N ALA A 40 3.85 12.36 -42.04
CA ALA A 40 3.63 13.53 -42.88
C ALA A 40 4.90 13.96 -43.66
N TRP A 41 6.08 13.92 -43.04
CA TRP A 41 7.25 14.61 -43.56
C TRP A 41 8.46 13.73 -43.89
N LEU A 42 8.47 12.47 -43.48
CA LEU A 42 9.62 11.58 -43.71
C LEU A 42 9.25 10.44 -44.68
N PRO A 43 9.39 10.60 -46.02
CA PRO A 43 9.15 9.51 -46.94
C PRO A 43 10.20 8.40 -46.75
N GLY A 44 9.77 7.15 -46.83
CA GLY A 44 10.63 6.00 -46.48
C GLY A 44 10.60 5.69 -45.00
N TRP A 45 11.67 5.15 -44.47
CA TRP A 45 11.84 4.80 -43.04
C TRP A 45 10.68 4.00 -42.38
N LEU A 46 10.06 3.11 -43.20
CA LEU A 46 8.88 2.33 -42.79
C LEU A 46 9.07 1.61 -41.46
N PRO A 47 10.23 0.96 -41.16
CA PRO A 47 10.42 0.31 -39.83
C PRO A 47 10.30 1.27 -38.66
N LEU A 48 10.85 2.50 -38.78
CA LEU A 48 10.75 3.52 -37.74
C LEU A 48 9.31 3.95 -37.52
N LYS A 49 8.55 4.21 -38.58
CA LYS A 49 7.12 4.57 -38.52
C LYS A 49 6.32 3.48 -37.80
N ILE A 50 6.49 2.22 -38.20
CA ILE A 50 5.82 1.09 -37.57
C ILE A 50 6.17 1.04 -36.07
N THR A 51 7.46 1.19 -35.72
CA THR A 51 7.89 1.15 -34.30
C THR A 51 7.23 2.25 -33.49
N VAL A 52 7.19 3.50 -33.99
CA VAL A 52 6.58 4.62 -33.26
C VAL A 52 5.07 4.44 -33.16
N THR A 53 4.39 3.99 -34.23
CA THR A 53 2.96 3.67 -34.17
C THR A 53 2.66 2.59 -33.14
N LEU A 54 3.49 1.55 -33.02
CA LEU A 54 3.33 0.52 -31.97
C LEU A 54 3.53 1.11 -30.57
N LEU A 55 4.46 2.07 -30.37
CA LEU A 55 4.62 2.78 -29.09
C LEU A 55 3.39 3.66 -28.77
N VAL A 56 2.78 4.30 -29.76
CA VAL A 56 1.51 5.03 -29.57
C VAL A 56 0.41 4.09 -29.08
N LEU A 57 0.22 2.95 -29.76
CA LEU A 57 -0.79 1.96 -29.37
C LEU A 57 -0.53 1.37 -27.98
N PHE A 58 0.73 1.09 -27.65
CA PHE A 58 1.13 0.59 -26.33
C PHE A 58 0.82 1.61 -25.22
N THR A 59 1.23 2.88 -25.41
CA THR A 59 1.02 3.93 -24.39
C THR A 59 -0.45 4.32 -24.24
N LEU A 60 -1.23 4.27 -25.32
CA LEU A 60 -2.69 4.40 -25.27
C LEU A 60 -3.32 3.27 -24.43
N THR A 61 -2.95 2.02 -24.73
CA THR A 61 -3.43 0.84 -24.01
C THR A 61 -3.06 0.92 -22.52
N ALA A 62 -1.82 1.33 -22.21
CA ALA A 62 -1.37 1.53 -20.83
C ALA A 62 -2.18 2.63 -20.12
N THR A 63 -2.47 3.74 -20.79
CA THR A 63 -3.30 4.82 -20.23
C THR A 63 -4.70 4.32 -19.89
N ILE A 64 -5.36 3.62 -20.82
CA ILE A 64 -6.69 3.03 -20.61
C ILE A 64 -6.64 2.02 -19.46
N TYR A 65 -5.61 1.17 -19.42
CA TYR A 65 -5.44 0.19 -18.36
C TYR A 65 -5.30 0.85 -16.97
N PHE A 66 -4.45 1.88 -16.81
CA PHE A 66 -4.28 2.55 -15.52
C PHE A 66 -5.52 3.33 -15.10
N CYS A 67 -6.28 3.93 -16.04
CA CYS A 67 -7.59 4.51 -15.74
C CYS A 67 -8.57 3.45 -15.21
N PHE A 68 -8.63 2.30 -15.86
CA PHE A 68 -9.48 1.18 -15.45
C PHE A 68 -9.05 0.58 -14.11
N ALA A 69 -7.74 0.39 -13.88
CA ALA A 69 -7.21 -0.09 -12.63
C ALA A 69 -7.53 0.88 -11.48
N ARG A 70 -7.37 2.20 -11.69
CA ARG A 70 -7.77 3.22 -10.73
C ARG A 70 -9.27 3.14 -10.38
N TYR A 71 -10.13 2.95 -11.37
CA TYR A 71 -11.57 2.75 -11.15
C TYR A 71 -11.83 1.50 -10.30
N LEU A 72 -11.17 0.38 -10.59
CA LEU A 72 -11.34 -0.86 -9.82
C LEU A 72 -10.88 -0.72 -8.35
N PHE A 73 -9.86 0.09 -8.09
CA PHE A 73 -9.40 0.36 -6.73
C PHE A 73 -10.27 1.36 -5.98
N SER A 74 -11.01 2.23 -6.67
CA SER A 74 -11.81 3.28 -6.07
C SER A 74 -13.15 2.78 -5.50
N PRO A 75 -13.74 3.49 -4.52
CA PRO A 75 -15.07 3.18 -3.99
C PRO A 75 -16.19 3.24 -5.04
N GLU A 76 -16.05 4.08 -6.07
CA GLU A 76 -17.01 4.19 -7.18
C GLU A 76 -16.97 2.97 -8.11
N GLY A 77 -15.89 2.19 -8.03
CA GLY A 77 -15.71 0.96 -8.80
C GLY A 77 -15.98 -0.30 -8.00
N LYS A 78 -14.94 -1.12 -7.84
CA LYS A 78 -15.03 -2.38 -7.07
C LYS A 78 -14.45 -2.27 -5.67
N ASP A 79 -13.93 -1.11 -5.28
CA ASP A 79 -13.35 -0.83 -3.96
C ASP A 79 -12.29 -1.88 -3.51
N VAL A 80 -11.52 -2.38 -4.47
CA VAL A 80 -10.55 -3.46 -4.24
C VAL A 80 -9.51 -3.07 -3.21
N GLN A 81 -9.08 -1.80 -3.20
CA GLN A 81 -8.12 -1.29 -2.22
C GLN A 81 -8.64 -1.45 -0.78
N ASN A 82 -9.89 -1.13 -0.55
CA ASN A 82 -10.56 -1.28 0.74
C ASN A 82 -10.73 -2.75 1.12
N GLN A 83 -11.15 -3.60 0.19
CA GLN A 83 -11.32 -5.04 0.41
C GLN A 83 -9.99 -5.72 0.77
N ILE A 84 -8.87 -5.32 0.14
CA ILE A 84 -7.53 -5.81 0.49
C ILE A 84 -7.17 -5.37 1.93
N THR A 85 -7.43 -4.12 2.28
CA THR A 85 -7.20 -3.60 3.65
C THR A 85 -8.09 -4.31 4.67
N ASP A 86 -9.35 -4.60 4.33
CA ASP A 86 -10.28 -5.34 5.20
C ASP A 86 -9.86 -6.80 5.40
N LEU A 87 -9.30 -7.43 4.37
CA LEU A 87 -8.71 -8.75 4.50
C LEU A 87 -7.55 -8.73 5.51
N LEU A 88 -6.64 -7.75 5.44
CA LEU A 88 -5.59 -7.56 6.43
C LEU A 88 -6.19 -7.37 7.83
N LEU A 89 -7.14 -6.45 7.98
CA LEU A 89 -7.81 -6.15 9.25
C LEU A 89 -8.51 -7.39 9.84
N SER A 90 -8.99 -8.32 9.01
CA SER A 90 -9.60 -9.58 9.44
C SER A 90 -8.60 -10.58 10.03
N ARG A 91 -7.30 -10.40 9.78
CA ARG A 91 -6.22 -11.28 10.28
C ARG A 91 -5.63 -10.81 11.61
N ILE A 92 -6.03 -9.63 12.09
CA ILE A 92 -5.61 -9.13 13.40
C ILE A 92 -6.30 -9.96 14.49
N SER A 93 -5.53 -10.83 15.14
CA SER A 93 -5.97 -11.65 16.27
C SER A 93 -5.61 -10.95 17.59
N TRP A 94 -6.33 -9.89 17.91
CA TRP A 94 -6.13 -9.03 19.08
C TRP A 94 -7.49 -8.69 19.71
N ASN A 95 -7.53 -8.59 21.03
CA ASN A 95 -8.74 -8.19 21.77
C ASN A 95 -9.07 -6.69 21.67
N GLY A 96 -8.11 -5.88 21.22
CA GLY A 96 -8.27 -4.44 21.06
C GLY A 96 -7.95 -3.62 22.30
N ASP A 97 -7.37 -4.22 23.33
CA ASP A 97 -6.92 -3.50 24.52
C ASP A 97 -5.43 -3.15 24.41
N GLY A 98 -5.06 -1.90 24.74
CA GLY A 98 -3.67 -1.44 24.72
C GLY A 98 -3.30 -0.66 23.45
N LYS A 99 -2.10 -0.93 22.90
CA LYS A 99 -1.48 -0.10 21.86
C LYS A 99 -1.21 -0.88 20.59
N ALA A 100 -1.57 -0.33 19.45
CA ALA A 100 -1.17 -0.86 18.14
C ALA A 100 -0.31 0.12 17.35
N LEU A 101 0.58 -0.42 16.51
CA LEU A 101 1.43 0.34 15.59
C LEU A 101 1.05 0.00 14.16
N ASP A 102 0.84 1.02 13.33
CA ASP A 102 0.67 0.92 11.88
C ASP A 102 1.91 1.49 11.18
N ILE A 103 2.74 0.61 10.61
CA ILE A 103 4.01 0.99 9.95
C ILE A 103 3.74 1.32 8.48
N GLY A 104 4.08 2.55 8.07
CA GLY A 104 3.77 3.08 6.75
C GLY A 104 2.30 3.44 6.61
N CYS A 105 1.78 4.20 7.55
CA CYS A 105 0.35 4.50 7.65
C CYS A 105 -0.20 5.36 6.48
N GLY A 106 0.66 5.97 5.66
CA GLY A 106 0.32 6.76 4.47
C GLY A 106 -0.63 7.92 4.77
N SER A 107 -1.89 7.76 4.44
CA SER A 107 -2.99 8.70 4.72
C SER A 107 -3.80 8.35 5.97
N GLY A 108 -3.37 7.35 6.74
CA GLY A 108 -4.01 6.88 7.97
C GLY A 108 -5.17 5.90 7.77
N ALA A 109 -5.35 5.35 6.56
CA ALA A 109 -6.50 4.50 6.25
C ALA A 109 -6.60 3.26 7.16
N LEU A 110 -5.50 2.50 7.31
CA LEU A 110 -5.49 1.30 8.16
C LEU A 110 -5.52 1.68 9.65
N THR A 111 -4.73 2.68 10.07
CA THR A 111 -4.74 3.23 11.44
C THR A 111 -6.16 3.55 11.91
N ILE A 112 -6.92 4.28 11.08
CA ILE A 112 -8.29 4.71 11.38
C ILE A 112 -9.25 3.51 11.41
N LYS A 113 -9.12 2.57 10.47
CA LYS A 113 -9.93 1.35 10.47
C LYS A 113 -9.72 0.52 11.75
N ILE A 114 -8.48 0.39 12.21
CA ILE A 114 -8.17 -0.31 13.46
C ILE A 114 -8.80 0.44 14.65
N ALA A 115 -8.65 1.77 14.72
CA ALA A 115 -9.23 2.58 15.78
C ALA A 115 -10.77 2.52 15.82
N LYS A 116 -11.42 2.40 14.65
CA LYS A 116 -12.88 2.21 14.57
C LYS A 116 -13.32 0.81 15.00
N LYS A 117 -12.53 -0.22 14.67
CA LYS A 117 -12.83 -1.61 15.04
C LYS A 117 -12.62 -1.86 16.52
N TYR A 118 -11.60 -1.26 17.14
CA TYR A 118 -11.18 -1.50 18.51
C TYR A 118 -11.32 -0.23 19.34
N GLY A 119 -12.47 -0.08 20.01
CA GLY A 119 -12.87 1.15 20.72
C GLY A 119 -11.97 1.55 21.88
N ASN A 120 -11.27 0.60 22.53
CA ASN A 120 -10.37 0.83 23.67
C ASN A 120 -8.90 1.00 23.26
N ALA A 121 -8.58 0.73 22.00
CA ALA A 121 -7.21 0.75 21.50
C ALA A 121 -6.70 2.17 21.26
N HIS A 122 -5.41 2.38 21.52
CA HIS A 122 -4.67 3.54 21.05
C HIS A 122 -3.75 3.15 19.89
N ILE A 123 -3.89 3.79 18.75
CA ILE A 123 -3.18 3.42 17.52
C ILE A 123 -2.16 4.49 17.15
N THR A 124 -0.91 4.11 17.02
CA THR A 124 0.15 4.97 16.49
C THR A 124 0.41 4.62 15.03
N GLY A 125 0.21 5.56 14.12
CA GLY A 125 0.63 5.45 12.73
C GLY A 125 2.00 6.09 12.54
N VAL A 126 2.94 5.39 11.90
CA VAL A 126 4.24 5.96 11.51
C VAL A 126 4.41 5.92 10.00
N ASP A 127 5.02 6.98 9.46
CA ASP A 127 5.36 7.06 8.04
C ASP A 127 6.52 8.04 7.85
N TYR A 128 7.26 7.89 6.76
CA TYR A 128 8.35 8.80 6.45
C TYR A 128 7.88 10.07 5.74
N TRP A 129 6.76 9.98 5.02
CA TRP A 129 6.14 11.05 4.22
C TRP A 129 7.16 11.83 3.37
N ASP A 130 7.84 11.13 2.47
CA ASP A 130 8.82 11.72 1.54
C ASP A 130 8.19 12.52 0.38
N GLY A 131 6.86 12.54 0.32
CA GLY A 131 6.09 13.22 -0.73
C GLY A 131 5.77 12.36 -1.96
N SER A 132 6.32 11.16 -2.07
CA SER A 132 6.17 10.31 -3.27
C SER A 132 4.72 9.97 -3.61
N TRP A 133 3.85 9.82 -2.60
CA TRP A 133 2.44 9.45 -2.76
C TRP A 133 1.45 10.59 -2.50
N GLY A 134 1.93 11.81 -2.18
CA GLY A 134 1.09 12.93 -1.78
C GLY A 134 0.44 12.73 -0.40
N TYR A 135 0.92 11.77 0.39
CA TYR A 135 0.51 11.54 1.77
C TYR A 135 1.21 12.52 2.72
N SER A 136 0.58 12.79 3.86
CA SER A 136 1.16 13.66 4.88
C SER A 136 0.56 13.39 6.26
N LYS A 137 1.33 13.70 7.30
CA LYS A 137 0.86 13.68 8.69
C LYS A 137 -0.44 14.49 8.86
N LYS A 138 -0.49 15.69 8.31
CA LYS A 138 -1.67 16.58 8.36
C LYS A 138 -2.92 15.90 7.80
N ARG A 139 -2.79 15.15 6.69
CA ARG A 139 -3.92 14.40 6.11
C ARG A 139 -4.39 13.27 7.02
N CYS A 140 -3.46 12.56 7.67
CA CYS A 140 -3.81 11.54 8.65
C CYS A 140 -4.62 12.12 9.81
N GLU A 141 -4.16 13.24 10.38
CA GLU A 141 -4.82 13.95 11.48
C GLU A 141 -6.21 14.45 11.06
N GLU A 142 -6.34 14.99 9.85
CA GLU A 142 -7.60 15.45 9.30
C GLU A 142 -8.58 14.30 9.07
N ASN A 143 -8.14 13.21 8.43
CA ASN A 143 -8.95 12.01 8.23
C ASN A 143 -9.40 11.42 9.57
N SER A 144 -8.51 11.33 10.56
CA SER A 144 -8.80 10.83 11.90
C SER A 144 -9.85 11.68 12.61
N ARG A 145 -9.80 13.02 12.47
CA ARG A 145 -10.79 13.94 13.01
C ARG A 145 -12.15 13.76 12.33
N ILE A 146 -12.18 13.66 11.00
CA ILE A 146 -13.42 13.46 10.23
C ILE A 146 -14.09 12.14 10.64
N GLU A 147 -13.29 11.09 10.86
CA GLU A 147 -13.78 9.76 11.22
C GLU A 147 -14.05 9.59 12.74
N GLY A 148 -13.83 10.65 13.55
CA GLY A 148 -14.16 10.66 14.97
C GLY A 148 -13.27 9.82 15.87
N VAL A 149 -12.03 9.54 15.46
CA VAL A 149 -11.08 8.68 16.21
C VAL A 149 -9.80 9.42 16.66
N SER A 150 -9.74 10.74 16.48
CA SER A 150 -8.53 11.54 16.76
C SER A 150 -8.05 11.50 18.21
N SER A 151 -8.91 11.19 19.17
CA SER A 151 -8.53 11.04 20.58
C SER A 151 -7.76 9.71 20.87
N ARG A 152 -7.74 8.79 19.92
CA ARG A 152 -7.15 7.44 20.05
C ARG A 152 -6.15 7.12 18.94
N THR A 153 -5.72 8.12 18.16
CA THR A 153 -4.76 7.95 17.08
C THR A 153 -3.69 9.02 17.15
N ASP A 154 -2.43 8.60 17.06
CA ASP A 154 -1.27 9.46 16.89
C ASP A 154 -0.56 9.18 15.58
N PHE A 155 0.06 10.22 15.01
CA PHE A 155 0.83 10.10 13.77
C PHE A 155 2.23 10.68 13.95
N ILE A 156 3.27 9.87 13.69
CA ILE A 156 4.67 10.21 13.94
C ILE A 156 5.48 10.01 12.65
N LYS A 157 6.33 10.99 12.31
CA LYS A 157 7.29 10.82 11.23
C LYS A 157 8.43 9.94 11.70
N ALA A 158 8.61 8.78 11.05
CA ALA A 158 9.68 7.84 11.38
C ALA A 158 10.09 7.01 10.15
N ASP A 159 11.32 6.50 10.20
CA ASP A 159 11.82 5.51 9.24
C ASP A 159 11.49 4.10 9.78
N ALA A 160 10.86 3.28 8.94
CA ALA A 160 10.48 1.91 9.29
C ALA A 160 11.70 1.00 9.55
N SER A 161 12.88 1.36 9.06
CA SER A 161 14.11 0.61 9.32
C SER A 161 14.71 0.87 10.72
N LYS A 162 14.23 1.91 11.41
CA LYS A 162 14.65 2.26 12.78
C LYS A 162 13.52 2.97 13.50
N LEU A 163 12.63 2.21 14.06
CA LEU A 163 11.45 2.72 14.76
C LEU A 163 11.84 3.39 16.08
N PRO A 164 11.32 4.59 16.40
CA PRO A 164 11.68 5.34 17.60
C PRO A 164 10.93 4.83 18.85
N PHE A 165 10.82 3.51 18.99
CA PHE A 165 10.14 2.86 20.11
C PHE A 165 11.02 1.82 20.77
N ALA A 166 10.85 1.65 22.07
CA ALA A 166 11.52 0.59 22.82
C ALA A 166 11.00 -0.80 22.39
N ASP A 167 11.79 -1.82 22.67
CA ASP A 167 11.37 -3.21 22.50
C ASP A 167 10.07 -3.48 23.25
N HIS A 168 9.23 -4.34 22.69
CA HIS A 168 7.99 -4.79 23.36
C HIS A 168 7.03 -3.65 23.76
N SER A 169 6.87 -2.63 22.92
CA SER A 169 6.05 -1.44 23.20
C SER A 169 4.58 -1.61 22.78
N PHE A 170 4.29 -2.48 21.82
CA PHE A 170 2.96 -2.60 21.20
C PHE A 170 2.36 -3.99 21.38
N ASP A 171 1.04 -4.04 21.55
CA ASP A 171 0.26 -5.28 21.66
C ASP A 171 -0.10 -5.85 20.28
N ALA A 172 -0.17 -4.96 19.27
CA ALA A 172 -0.34 -5.33 17.87
C ALA A 172 0.54 -4.45 16.95
N VAL A 173 1.12 -5.04 15.91
CA VAL A 173 1.88 -4.31 14.87
C VAL A 173 1.39 -4.72 13.50
N VAL A 174 1.07 -3.73 12.69
CA VAL A 174 0.58 -3.93 11.32
C VAL A 174 1.37 -3.12 10.33
N SER A 175 1.38 -3.57 9.07
CA SER A 175 1.92 -2.80 7.94
C SER A 175 1.17 -3.18 6.67
N ASN A 176 0.90 -2.21 5.81
CA ASN A 176 0.20 -2.44 4.55
C ASN A 176 0.92 -1.80 3.38
N LEU A 177 1.58 -2.62 2.54
CA LEU A 177 2.27 -2.22 1.32
C LEU A 177 3.33 -1.12 1.54
N THR A 178 4.18 -1.31 2.54
CA THR A 178 5.17 -0.31 2.96
C THR A 178 6.60 -0.79 2.80
N PHE A 179 6.91 -2.01 3.26
CA PHE A 179 8.30 -2.45 3.40
C PHE A 179 9.06 -2.44 2.08
N HIS A 180 8.43 -2.80 0.96
CA HIS A 180 9.08 -2.78 -0.36
C HIS A 180 9.51 -1.36 -0.79
N GLU A 181 8.84 -0.30 -0.30
CA GLU A 181 9.14 1.11 -0.63
C GLU A 181 10.29 1.70 0.21
N VAL A 182 10.64 1.10 1.35
CA VAL A 182 11.65 1.62 2.28
C VAL A 182 13.04 1.52 1.68
N LYS A 183 13.65 2.66 1.35
CA LYS A 183 14.96 2.75 0.68
C LYS A 183 16.14 2.63 1.64
N SER A 184 15.94 2.89 2.93
CA SER A 184 16.97 2.86 3.98
C SER A 184 17.45 1.45 4.33
N SER A 185 16.65 0.39 4.05
CA SER A 185 17.08 -1.00 4.15
C SER A 185 17.10 -1.66 2.77
N ARG A 186 18.20 -2.37 2.48
CA ARG A 186 18.34 -3.20 1.27
C ARG A 186 17.63 -4.55 1.43
N ASP A 187 17.81 -5.18 2.59
CA ASP A 187 17.08 -6.40 2.94
C ASP A 187 15.74 -6.04 3.57
N LYS A 188 14.65 -6.44 2.92
CA LYS A 188 13.30 -6.14 3.40
C LYS A 188 12.90 -6.98 4.62
N TYR A 189 13.64 -8.04 4.91
CA TYR A 189 13.45 -8.84 6.12
C TYR A 189 13.88 -8.10 7.38
N ASP A 190 14.91 -7.22 7.31
CA ASP A 190 15.29 -6.34 8.43
C ASP A 190 14.11 -5.50 8.95
N LEU A 191 13.19 -5.10 8.05
CA LEU A 191 12.01 -4.31 8.40
C LEU A 191 10.97 -5.15 9.15
N ILE A 192 10.85 -6.43 8.82
CA ILE A 192 10.02 -7.40 9.55
C ILE A 192 10.60 -7.60 10.95
N ASP A 193 11.92 -7.78 11.07
CA ASP A 193 12.60 -7.97 12.35
C ASP A 193 12.46 -6.72 13.24
N GLU A 194 12.58 -5.52 12.67
CA GLU A 194 12.38 -4.25 13.40
C GLU A 194 10.91 -4.09 13.85
N ALA A 195 9.95 -4.45 13.01
CA ALA A 195 8.53 -4.46 13.38
C ALA A 195 8.26 -5.47 14.51
N LEU A 196 8.87 -6.65 14.47
CA LEU A 196 8.77 -7.66 15.52
C LEU A 196 9.53 -7.26 16.79
N ARG A 197 10.61 -6.48 16.71
CA ARG A 197 11.32 -5.98 17.89
C ARG A 197 10.39 -5.17 18.80
N VAL A 198 9.62 -4.25 18.22
CA VAL A 198 8.70 -3.38 18.99
C VAL A 198 7.42 -4.08 19.44
N LEU A 199 7.13 -5.27 18.91
CA LEU A 199 5.98 -6.08 19.30
C LEU A 199 6.26 -6.82 20.62
N LYS A 200 5.32 -6.79 21.56
CA LYS A 200 5.36 -7.54 22.81
C LYS A 200 5.34 -9.05 22.57
N ASN A 201 5.89 -9.81 23.50
CA ASN A 201 5.68 -11.26 23.55
C ASN A 201 4.18 -11.55 23.76
N GLY A 202 3.61 -12.45 22.97
CA GLY A 202 2.18 -12.72 22.92
C GLY A 202 1.39 -11.72 22.09
N GLY A 203 2.03 -10.67 21.57
CA GLY A 203 1.41 -9.69 20.66
C GLY A 203 1.18 -10.24 19.26
N CYS A 204 0.20 -9.68 18.54
CA CYS A 204 -0.09 -10.10 17.18
C CYS A 204 0.53 -9.17 16.13
N PHE A 205 0.89 -9.74 14.98
CA PHE A 205 1.34 -8.97 13.83
C PHE A 205 0.60 -9.36 12.55
N VAL A 206 0.42 -8.39 11.66
CA VAL A 206 -0.15 -8.61 10.33
C VAL A 206 0.56 -7.68 9.35
N PHE A 207 1.39 -8.24 8.49
CA PHE A 207 2.13 -7.51 7.47
C PHE A 207 1.63 -7.92 6.09
N GLN A 208 1.18 -6.98 5.30
CA GLN A 208 0.84 -7.17 3.90
C GLN A 208 1.82 -6.43 3.03
N ASP A 209 2.47 -7.14 2.12
CA ASP A 209 3.43 -6.57 1.19
C ASP A 209 3.53 -7.40 -0.09
N LEU A 210 4.43 -7.02 -1.00
CA LEU A 210 4.73 -7.73 -2.24
C LEU A 210 5.53 -9.03 -1.99
N PHE A 211 5.13 -9.83 -1.01
CA PHE A 211 5.85 -11.02 -0.56
C PHE A 211 6.08 -12.07 -1.64
N LEU A 212 5.28 -12.08 -2.71
CA LEU A 212 5.47 -12.97 -3.85
C LEU A 212 6.42 -12.39 -4.91
N PHE A 213 6.88 -11.14 -4.75
CA PHE A 213 7.86 -10.51 -5.63
C PHE A 213 9.28 -10.86 -5.19
N ARG A 214 9.88 -11.85 -5.84
CA ARG A 214 11.19 -12.43 -5.47
C ARG A 214 12.34 -11.43 -5.42
N ALA A 215 12.26 -10.32 -6.16
CA ALA A 215 13.31 -9.30 -6.11
C ALA A 215 13.33 -8.54 -4.78
N CYS A 216 12.17 -8.41 -4.10
CA CYS A 216 12.06 -7.80 -2.78
C CYS A 216 12.19 -8.83 -1.66
N TYR A 217 11.66 -10.05 -1.87
CA TYR A 217 11.57 -11.12 -0.88
C TYR A 217 12.09 -12.44 -1.44
N PRO A 218 13.43 -12.57 -1.66
CA PRO A 218 14.02 -13.84 -2.04
C PRO A 218 13.88 -14.83 -0.87
N HIS A 219 13.58 -16.10 -1.18
CA HIS A 219 13.55 -17.17 -0.16
C HIS A 219 12.58 -16.95 1.01
N LEU A 220 11.39 -16.36 0.78
CA LEU A 220 10.40 -16.05 1.82
C LEU A 220 10.13 -17.23 2.77
N ASN A 221 10.00 -18.46 2.26
CA ASN A 221 9.72 -19.63 3.09
C ASN A 221 10.87 -19.92 4.07
N GLU A 222 12.12 -19.74 3.65
CA GLU A 222 13.29 -19.92 4.50
C GLU A 222 13.30 -18.88 5.63
N HIS A 223 12.97 -17.63 5.32
CA HIS A 223 12.85 -16.57 6.33
C HIS A 223 11.73 -16.87 7.34
N ILE A 224 10.55 -17.32 6.87
CA ILE A 224 9.46 -17.75 7.77
C ILE A 224 9.93 -18.87 8.72
N GLU A 225 10.72 -19.85 8.24
CA GLU A 225 11.26 -20.90 9.09
C GLU A 225 12.30 -20.36 10.11
N LEU A 226 13.09 -19.36 9.72
CA LEU A 226 14.01 -18.68 10.65
C LEU A 226 13.23 -17.96 11.76
N LEU A 227 12.17 -17.24 11.42
CA LEU A 227 11.30 -16.58 12.41
C LEU A 227 10.66 -17.61 13.37
N ARG A 228 10.21 -18.76 12.87
CA ARG A 228 9.70 -19.85 13.74
C ARG A 228 10.75 -20.37 14.72
N LYS A 229 11.98 -20.57 14.24
CA LYS A 229 13.10 -21.00 15.07
C LYS A 229 13.52 -19.95 16.12
N SER A 230 13.33 -18.68 15.85
CA SER A 230 13.61 -17.58 16.79
C SER A 230 12.53 -17.38 17.86
N GLY A 231 11.49 -18.23 17.89
CA GLY A 231 10.46 -18.22 18.92
C GLY A 231 9.18 -17.47 18.54
N ILE A 232 9.03 -17.05 17.28
CA ILE A 232 7.77 -16.50 16.79
C ILE A 232 6.78 -17.67 16.62
N GLY A 233 5.78 -17.76 17.50
CA GLY A 233 4.97 -18.95 17.70
C GLY A 233 4.16 -19.39 16.48
N ASN A 234 3.19 -18.59 16.09
CA ASN A 234 2.30 -18.93 14.97
C ASN A 234 2.50 -17.97 13.81
N ILE A 235 3.13 -18.43 12.73
CA ILE A 235 3.28 -17.65 11.50
C ILE A 235 2.49 -18.32 10.38
N THR A 236 1.60 -17.58 9.76
CA THR A 236 0.83 -18.00 8.60
C THR A 236 1.07 -17.05 7.43
N PHE A 237 1.25 -17.61 6.24
CA PHE A 237 1.32 -16.84 5.00
C PHE A 237 0.03 -17.05 4.19
N LEU A 238 -0.57 -15.95 3.73
CA LEU A 238 -1.74 -15.92 2.88
C LEU A 238 -1.41 -15.24 1.55
N ASP A 239 -1.59 -15.93 0.44
CA ASP A 239 -1.49 -15.36 -0.91
C ASP A 239 -2.74 -14.53 -1.22
N THR A 240 -2.64 -13.21 -1.05
CA THR A 240 -3.75 -12.27 -1.30
C THR A 240 -4.16 -12.26 -2.77
N SER A 241 -3.22 -12.50 -3.69
CA SER A 241 -3.49 -12.49 -5.13
C SER A 241 -4.51 -13.53 -5.57
N LYS A 242 -4.70 -14.60 -4.78
CA LYS A 242 -5.69 -15.65 -5.02
C LYS A 242 -7.12 -15.28 -4.59
N SER A 243 -7.29 -14.16 -3.89
CA SER A 243 -8.60 -13.72 -3.44
C SER A 243 -9.56 -13.52 -4.62
N SER A 244 -10.80 -13.99 -4.45
CA SER A 244 -11.83 -13.97 -5.52
C SER A 244 -12.33 -12.54 -5.81
N PHE A 245 -12.25 -11.63 -4.82
CA PHE A 245 -12.66 -10.24 -4.99
C PHE A 245 -11.68 -9.40 -5.83
N ILE A 246 -10.41 -9.87 -6.03
CA ILE A 246 -9.44 -9.19 -6.88
C ILE A 246 -9.69 -9.58 -8.34
N PRO A 247 -10.10 -8.63 -9.22
CA PRO A 247 -10.29 -8.90 -10.63
C PRO A 247 -9.00 -9.37 -11.32
N ARG A 248 -9.13 -10.21 -12.34
CA ARG A 248 -7.97 -10.72 -13.11
C ARG A 248 -7.09 -9.58 -13.66
N ALA A 249 -7.69 -8.47 -14.07
CA ALA A 249 -6.97 -7.30 -14.58
C ALA A 249 -6.00 -6.69 -13.54
N LEU A 250 -6.24 -6.86 -12.25
CA LEU A 250 -5.36 -6.37 -11.19
C LEU A 250 -4.35 -7.45 -10.71
N LYS A 251 -4.41 -8.69 -11.19
CA LYS A 251 -3.49 -9.77 -10.79
C LYS A 251 -2.18 -9.77 -11.58
N LEU A 252 -1.78 -8.61 -12.10
CA LEU A 252 -0.48 -8.44 -12.75
C LEU A 252 0.63 -8.23 -11.69
N PRO A 253 1.88 -8.67 -11.97
CA PRO A 253 2.98 -8.61 -10.99
C PRO A 253 3.26 -7.19 -10.44
N PHE A 254 3.05 -6.16 -11.26
CA PHE A 254 3.24 -4.74 -10.91
C PHE A 254 1.98 -4.08 -10.30
N MET A 255 0.94 -4.86 -10.03
CA MET A 255 -0.30 -4.42 -9.40
C MET A 255 -0.54 -5.22 -8.11
N ALA A 256 -1.62 -6.01 -8.05
CA ALA A 256 -1.96 -6.83 -6.89
C ALA A 256 -1.55 -8.31 -7.01
N GLY A 257 -0.84 -8.68 -8.08
CA GLY A 257 -0.49 -10.08 -8.37
C GLY A 257 0.60 -10.68 -7.49
N THR A 258 1.33 -9.85 -6.75
CA THR A 258 2.43 -10.28 -5.87
C THR A 258 2.18 -10.01 -4.39
N ILE A 259 0.97 -9.54 -4.04
CA ILE A 259 0.61 -9.21 -2.66
C ILE A 259 0.36 -10.49 -1.86
N GLY A 260 0.92 -10.56 -0.65
CA GLY A 260 0.64 -11.58 0.35
C GLY A 260 0.52 -10.97 1.74
N ILE A 261 -0.04 -11.74 2.68
CA ILE A 261 -0.11 -11.37 4.09
C ILE A 261 0.68 -12.38 4.90
N LEU A 262 1.62 -11.89 5.72
CA LEU A 262 2.31 -12.63 6.76
C LEU A 262 1.73 -12.21 8.10
N TYR A 263 1.18 -13.13 8.89
CA TYR A 263 0.53 -12.80 10.14
C TYR A 263 0.73 -13.90 11.19
N GLY A 264 0.63 -13.51 12.46
CA GLY A 264 0.82 -14.44 13.57
C GLY A 264 0.91 -13.76 14.92
N THR A 265 1.54 -14.47 15.87
CA THR A 265 1.81 -14.01 17.24
C THR A 265 3.27 -14.23 17.57
N LYS A 266 3.87 -13.25 18.28
CA LYS A 266 5.25 -13.33 18.77
C LYS A 266 5.33 -14.11 20.06
#